data_ceb1c5a65d9b84492c99eb99596e2fca
#
_entry.id   ceb1c5a65d9b84492c99eb99596e2fca
#
_cell.length_a   1.000
_cell.length_b   1.000
_cell.length_c   1.000
_cell.angle_alpha   90.00
_cell.angle_beta   90.00
_cell.angle_gamma   90.00
#
_symmetry.space_group_name_H-M   'P 1'
#
loop_
_entity.id
_entity.type
_entity.pdbx_description
1 polymer ?
#
loop_
_entity_poly.entity_id
_entity_poly.type
_entity_poly.pdbx_seq_one_letter_code
_entity_poly.pdbx_strand_id
1 'polypeptide(L)'
;MIQDSGNRREFESGAVRDMAEGKGRCDLLPLVDVANVLYELKIGSDPALVFSILVDLAVCVDEKRDFCERYQHAIMVLHSFSNLTGDSVYKMMLEVAIHYEEGAKKYDERNWEKGLPLWCFLDSAIRHLLKYLDGWTDERHDRAFVWNMLGFMFTLRKEEMKDE
;
A
#
# COMPACT_ATOMS: atom_id res chain seq x y z
N MET A 1 -20.09 -16.58 11.76
CA MET A 1 -20.71 -15.78 12.85
C MET A 1 -20.20 -14.35 12.67
N ILE A 2 -21.08 -13.34 12.62
CA ILE A 2 -20.67 -11.93 12.51
C ILE A 2 -20.08 -11.54 13.87
N GLN A 3 -18.84 -11.08 13.89
CA GLN A 3 -18.23 -10.52 15.09
C GLN A 3 -18.88 -9.18 15.42
N ASP A 4 -19.32 -9.04 16.66
CA ASP A 4 -20.01 -7.87 17.18
C ASP A 4 -19.23 -7.33 18.39
N SER A 5 -18.84 -6.04 18.35
CA SER A 5 -18.13 -5.39 19.46
C SER A 5 -19.04 -5.05 20.64
N GLY A 6 -20.34 -5.15 20.46
CA GLY A 6 -21.35 -4.67 21.43
C GLY A 6 -21.57 -3.14 21.39
N ASN A 7 -20.67 -2.40 20.78
CA ASN A 7 -20.76 -0.96 20.63
C ASN A 7 -21.28 -0.56 19.24
N ARG A 8 -22.07 0.48 19.18
CA ARG A 8 -22.72 0.95 17.95
C ARG A 8 -22.39 2.41 17.70
N ARG A 9 -22.26 2.74 16.42
CA ARG A 9 -22.36 4.11 15.92
C ARG A 9 -23.72 4.32 15.28
N GLU A 10 -24.33 5.43 15.56
CA GLU A 10 -25.63 5.86 15.00
C GLU A 10 -25.39 7.00 14.02
N PHE A 11 -26.13 7.01 12.93
CA PHE A 11 -26.09 8.03 11.88
C PHE A 11 -27.32 8.93 11.97
N GLU A 12 -27.25 10.13 11.42
CA GLU A 12 -28.38 11.08 11.38
C GLU A 12 -29.66 10.50 10.80
N SER A 13 -29.54 9.51 9.91
CA SER A 13 -30.66 8.75 9.34
C SER A 13 -31.33 7.78 10.32
N GLY A 14 -30.79 7.61 11.53
CA GLY A 14 -31.20 6.58 12.49
C GLY A 14 -30.66 5.19 12.19
N ALA A 15 -29.86 5.02 11.12
CA ALA A 15 -29.20 3.75 10.84
C ALA A 15 -28.10 3.48 11.88
N VAL A 16 -27.91 2.20 12.24
CA VAL A 16 -26.95 1.77 13.26
C VAL A 16 -25.99 0.76 12.69
N ARG A 17 -24.69 0.91 12.98
CA ARG A 17 -23.63 -0.07 12.63
C ARG A 17 -22.69 -0.27 13.79
N ASP A 18 -22.03 -1.42 13.79
CA ASP A 18 -20.91 -1.70 14.68
C ASP A 18 -19.80 -0.68 14.53
N MET A 19 -18.99 -0.50 15.58
CA MET A 19 -17.82 0.39 15.53
C MET A 19 -16.86 -0.05 14.41
N ALA A 20 -16.25 0.92 13.75
CA ALA A 20 -15.31 0.67 12.65
C ALA A 20 -13.86 0.55 13.12
N GLU A 21 -13.58 0.96 14.35
CA GLU A 21 -12.22 1.01 14.89
C GLU A 21 -11.53 -0.35 14.86
N GLY A 22 -10.28 -0.38 14.41
CA GLY A 22 -9.45 -1.59 14.30
C GLY A 22 -9.80 -2.51 13.12
N LYS A 23 -10.81 -2.17 12.29
CA LYS A 23 -11.21 -2.98 11.12
C LYS A 23 -10.48 -2.59 9.84
N GLY A 24 -9.69 -1.52 9.88
CA GLY A 24 -9.05 -0.90 8.72
C GLY A 24 -10.01 -0.03 7.90
N ARG A 25 -9.48 1.00 7.29
CA ARG A 25 -10.20 1.96 6.44
C ARG A 25 -9.94 1.66 4.97
N CYS A 26 -10.62 0.63 4.44
CA CYS A 26 -10.49 0.25 3.03
C CYS A 26 -10.95 1.35 2.07
N ASP A 27 -11.79 2.28 2.52
CA ASP A 27 -12.21 3.45 1.76
C ASP A 27 -11.08 4.49 1.57
N LEU A 28 -10.00 4.41 2.35
CA LEU A 28 -8.81 5.24 2.21
C LEU A 28 -7.76 4.63 1.28
N LEU A 29 -7.93 3.40 0.83
CA LEU A 29 -7.01 2.78 -0.14
C LEU A 29 -7.11 3.48 -1.50
N PRO A 30 -6.03 3.59 -2.27
CA PRO A 30 -6.07 4.01 -3.66
C PRO A 30 -6.68 2.90 -4.53
N LEU A 31 -8.02 2.82 -4.57
CA LEU A 31 -8.76 1.67 -5.08
C LEU A 31 -8.43 1.30 -6.54
N VAL A 32 -8.08 2.27 -7.39
CA VAL A 32 -7.65 2.01 -8.77
C VAL A 32 -6.35 1.22 -8.79
N ASP A 33 -5.38 1.63 -7.98
CA ASP A 33 -4.07 0.97 -7.90
C ASP A 33 -4.20 -0.41 -7.25
N VAL A 34 -5.02 -0.54 -6.22
CA VAL A 34 -5.38 -1.83 -5.62
C VAL A 34 -5.99 -2.78 -6.65
N ALA A 35 -6.95 -2.30 -7.47
CA ALA A 35 -7.55 -3.12 -8.51
C ALA A 35 -6.51 -3.62 -9.52
N ASN A 36 -5.59 -2.77 -9.96
CA ASN A 36 -4.53 -3.15 -10.88
C ASN A 36 -3.61 -4.22 -10.29
N VAL A 37 -3.19 -4.08 -9.02
CA VAL A 37 -2.39 -5.10 -8.32
C VAL A 37 -3.14 -6.44 -8.23
N LEU A 38 -4.46 -6.42 -7.97
CA LEU A 38 -5.25 -7.65 -7.84
C LEU A 38 -5.42 -8.42 -9.17
N TYR A 39 -5.30 -7.74 -10.30
CA TYR A 39 -5.47 -8.35 -11.63
C TYR A 39 -4.19 -8.95 -12.23
N GLU A 40 -3.02 -8.61 -11.68
CA GLU A 40 -1.75 -9.07 -12.24
C GLU A 40 -1.40 -10.53 -11.92
N LEU A 41 -0.51 -11.11 -12.74
CA LEU A 41 -0.06 -12.49 -12.62
C LEU A 41 0.94 -12.66 -11.47
N LYS A 42 0.91 -13.84 -10.83
CA LYS A 42 1.84 -14.18 -9.74
C LYS A 42 3.28 -14.31 -10.23
N ILE A 43 4.20 -13.68 -9.51
CA ILE A 43 5.66 -13.74 -9.68
C ILE A 43 6.26 -14.53 -8.49
N GLY A 44 7.51 -14.99 -8.61
CA GLY A 44 8.16 -15.82 -7.59
C GLY A 44 8.32 -15.18 -6.20
N SER A 45 8.76 -15.96 -5.22
CA SER A 45 8.75 -15.64 -3.78
C SER A 45 10.15 -15.45 -3.16
N ASP A 46 11.16 -15.08 -3.95
CA ASP A 46 12.52 -14.86 -3.46
C ASP A 46 12.66 -13.43 -2.89
N PRO A 47 13.19 -13.25 -1.65
CA PRO A 47 13.49 -11.92 -1.10
C PRO A 47 14.41 -11.08 -1.99
N ALA A 48 15.41 -11.73 -2.62
CA ALA A 48 16.31 -11.07 -3.54
C ALA A 48 15.56 -10.52 -4.77
N LEU A 49 14.53 -11.23 -5.24
CA LEU A 49 13.70 -10.79 -6.35
C LEU A 49 12.90 -9.52 -6.00
N VAL A 50 12.27 -9.46 -4.82
CA VAL A 50 11.56 -8.26 -4.37
C VAL A 50 12.49 -7.07 -4.35
N PHE A 51 13.69 -7.24 -3.80
CA PHE A 51 14.67 -6.16 -3.71
C PHE A 51 15.21 -5.76 -5.09
N SER A 52 15.47 -6.71 -5.98
CA SER A 52 15.92 -6.43 -7.35
C SER A 52 14.88 -5.61 -8.12
N ILE A 53 13.61 -6.02 -8.11
CA ILE A 53 12.54 -5.29 -8.81
C ILE A 53 12.37 -3.88 -8.22
N LEU A 54 12.54 -3.72 -6.90
CA LEU A 54 12.47 -2.41 -6.25
C LEU A 54 13.65 -1.50 -6.67
N VAL A 55 14.83 -2.07 -6.86
CA VAL A 55 15.99 -1.34 -7.41
C VAL A 55 15.72 -0.94 -8.86
N ASP A 56 15.20 -1.86 -9.69
CA ASP A 56 14.83 -1.56 -11.08
C ASP A 56 13.79 -0.43 -11.14
N LEU A 57 12.80 -0.44 -10.25
CA LEU A 57 11.84 0.65 -10.13
C LEU A 57 12.52 1.99 -9.78
N ALA A 58 13.47 1.98 -8.85
CA ALA A 58 14.22 3.19 -8.49
C ALA A 58 15.01 3.74 -9.67
N VAL A 59 15.65 2.87 -10.46
CA VAL A 59 16.35 3.25 -11.70
C VAL A 59 15.38 3.84 -12.72
N CYS A 60 14.22 3.22 -12.92
CA CYS A 60 13.18 3.74 -13.83
C CYS A 60 12.71 5.15 -13.43
N VAL A 61 12.64 5.44 -12.13
CA VAL A 61 12.27 6.78 -11.62
C VAL A 61 13.39 7.78 -11.86
N ASP A 62 14.65 7.41 -11.59
CA ASP A 62 15.82 8.27 -11.76
C ASP A 62 16.06 8.62 -13.24
N GLU A 63 15.92 7.64 -14.13
CA GLU A 63 16.02 7.81 -15.57
C GLU A 63 14.77 8.44 -16.22
N LYS A 64 13.73 8.73 -15.43
CA LYS A 64 12.45 9.27 -15.90
C LYS A 64 11.82 8.43 -17.02
N ARG A 65 11.90 7.11 -16.87
CA ARG A 65 11.27 6.18 -17.80
C ARG A 65 9.76 6.39 -17.86
N ASP A 66 9.12 5.88 -18.91
CA ASP A 66 7.69 6.12 -19.12
C ASP A 66 6.84 5.60 -17.95
N PHE A 67 5.61 6.11 -17.88
CA PHE A 67 4.66 5.78 -16.83
C PHE A 67 4.38 4.27 -16.75
N CYS A 68 4.14 3.64 -17.90
CA CYS A 68 3.76 2.22 -17.95
C CYS A 68 4.85 1.34 -17.33
N GLU A 69 6.12 1.60 -17.66
CA GLU A 69 7.25 0.84 -17.15
C GLU A 69 7.37 0.99 -15.61
N ARG A 70 7.32 2.23 -15.12
CA ARG A 70 7.38 2.51 -13.67
C ARG A 70 6.20 1.88 -12.91
N TYR A 71 5.00 1.97 -13.46
CA TYR A 71 3.79 1.46 -12.83
C TYR A 71 3.78 -0.08 -12.77
N GLN A 72 4.19 -0.75 -13.85
CA GLN A 72 4.30 -2.21 -13.89
C GLN A 72 5.35 -2.74 -12.92
N HIS A 73 6.50 -2.09 -12.80
CA HIS A 73 7.50 -2.47 -11.77
C HIS A 73 6.92 -2.36 -10.36
N ALA A 74 6.15 -1.32 -10.04
CA ALA A 74 5.51 -1.19 -8.73
C ALA A 74 4.52 -2.32 -8.44
N ILE A 75 3.71 -2.73 -9.43
CA ILE A 75 2.82 -3.90 -9.33
C ILE A 75 3.63 -5.18 -9.07
N MET A 76 4.71 -5.40 -9.84
CA MET A 76 5.57 -6.58 -9.69
C MET A 76 6.21 -6.65 -8.30
N VAL A 77 6.64 -5.51 -7.73
CA VAL A 77 7.16 -5.43 -6.36
C VAL A 77 6.12 -5.95 -5.36
N LEU A 78 4.86 -5.49 -5.45
CA LEU A 78 3.80 -5.90 -4.54
C LEU A 78 3.44 -7.38 -4.67
N HIS A 79 3.38 -7.93 -5.88
CA HIS A 79 3.17 -9.36 -6.10
C HIS A 79 4.31 -10.20 -5.55
N SER A 80 5.55 -9.81 -5.81
CA SER A 80 6.73 -10.50 -5.28
C SER A 80 6.75 -10.47 -3.76
N PHE A 81 6.38 -9.34 -3.16
CA PHE A 81 6.28 -9.21 -1.70
C PHE A 81 5.16 -10.07 -1.11
N SER A 82 3.98 -10.14 -1.74
CA SER A 82 2.89 -11.04 -1.36
C SER A 82 3.35 -12.52 -1.35
N ASN A 83 4.10 -12.93 -2.38
CA ASN A 83 4.66 -14.26 -2.43
C ASN A 83 5.74 -14.50 -1.35
N LEU A 84 6.57 -13.50 -1.07
CA LEU A 84 7.59 -13.56 -0.01
C LEU A 84 6.99 -13.75 1.37
N THR A 85 5.93 -13.02 1.69
CA THR A 85 5.24 -13.12 2.99
C THR A 85 4.40 -14.40 3.11
N GLY A 86 4.08 -15.05 1.99
CA GLY A 86 3.12 -16.17 1.92
C GLY A 86 1.66 -15.72 2.08
N ASP A 87 1.41 -14.43 2.17
CA ASP A 87 0.07 -13.87 2.25
C ASP A 87 -0.50 -13.65 0.84
N SER A 88 -1.81 -13.88 0.68
CA SER A 88 -2.46 -13.47 -0.55
C SER A 88 -2.49 -11.96 -0.71
N VAL A 89 -2.49 -11.48 -1.95
CA VAL A 89 -2.61 -10.04 -2.23
C VAL A 89 -3.87 -9.45 -1.57
N TYR A 90 -4.95 -10.21 -1.51
CA TYR A 90 -6.19 -9.78 -0.83
C TYR A 90 -5.99 -9.54 0.67
N LYS A 91 -5.29 -10.47 1.36
CA LYS A 91 -4.96 -10.31 2.78
C LYS A 91 -4.04 -9.11 2.98
N MET A 92 -3.04 -8.95 2.14
CA MET A 92 -2.12 -7.82 2.17
C MET A 92 -2.88 -6.47 2.07
N MET A 93 -3.89 -6.37 1.19
CA MET A 93 -4.72 -5.16 1.07
C MET A 93 -5.59 -4.90 2.31
N LEU A 94 -6.12 -5.93 2.95
CA LEU A 94 -6.84 -5.79 4.23
C LEU A 94 -5.93 -5.34 5.36
N GLU A 95 -4.73 -5.88 5.43
CA GLU A 95 -3.73 -5.51 6.43
C GLU A 95 -3.27 -4.06 6.27
N VAL A 96 -2.98 -3.61 5.04
CA VAL A 96 -2.59 -2.21 4.82
C VAL A 96 -3.72 -1.23 5.09
N ALA A 97 -4.98 -1.63 4.94
CA ALA A 97 -6.13 -0.78 5.30
C ALA A 97 -6.12 -0.39 6.78
N ILE A 98 -5.59 -1.25 7.67
CA ILE A 98 -5.38 -0.91 9.08
C ILE A 98 -4.31 0.18 9.21
N HIS A 99 -3.24 0.11 8.43
CA HIS A 99 -2.20 1.15 8.40
C HIS A 99 -2.75 2.51 7.94
N TYR A 100 -3.66 2.51 6.94
CA TYR A 100 -4.39 3.72 6.52
C TYR A 100 -5.27 4.29 7.64
N GLU A 101 -5.94 3.43 8.42
CA GLU A 101 -6.73 3.86 9.59
C GLU A 101 -5.84 4.50 10.67
N GLU A 102 -4.70 3.88 10.98
CA GLU A 102 -3.73 4.40 11.95
C GLU A 102 -3.14 5.75 11.49
N GLY A 103 -2.80 5.85 10.21
CA GLY A 103 -2.29 7.08 9.59
C GLY A 103 -3.31 8.21 9.61
N ALA A 104 -4.59 7.93 9.36
CA ALA A 104 -5.67 8.92 9.41
C ALA A 104 -5.87 9.52 10.81
N LYS A 105 -5.68 8.69 11.85
CA LYS A 105 -5.69 9.17 13.25
C LYS A 105 -4.52 10.09 13.59
N LYS A 106 -3.37 9.89 12.94
CA LYS A 106 -2.12 10.63 13.23
C LYS A 106 -1.99 11.93 12.42
N TYR A 107 -2.42 11.94 11.17
CA TYR A 107 -2.14 13.03 10.24
C TYR A 107 -3.38 13.74 9.74
N ASP A 108 -4.38 13.22 9.30
CA ASP A 108 -5.64 13.56 8.68
C ASP A 108 -6.01 12.50 7.65
N GLU A 109 -7.27 12.31 7.42
CA GLU A 109 -7.72 11.45 6.32
C GLU A 109 -7.17 11.97 5.00
N ARG A 110 -6.68 11.03 4.16
CA ARG A 110 -6.17 11.32 2.81
C ARG A 110 -5.01 12.31 2.75
N ASN A 111 -4.25 12.49 3.86
CA ASN A 111 -3.08 13.37 3.86
C ASN A 111 -2.06 13.01 2.77
N TRP A 112 -1.91 11.73 2.46
CA TRP A 112 -1.02 11.23 1.40
C TRP A 112 -1.45 11.67 -0.02
N GLU A 113 -2.73 11.99 -0.24
CA GLU A 113 -3.24 12.52 -1.52
C GLU A 113 -2.81 13.96 -1.81
N LYS A 114 -2.33 14.69 -0.80
CA LYS A 114 -1.80 16.07 -0.98
C LYS A 114 -0.58 16.11 -1.88
N GLY A 115 0.13 14.99 -2.02
CA GLY A 115 1.29 14.80 -2.86
C GLY A 115 2.57 14.76 -2.04
N LEU A 116 3.28 13.66 -2.14
CA LEU A 116 4.65 13.48 -1.66
C LEU A 116 5.53 13.18 -2.88
N PRO A 117 6.79 13.62 -2.91
CA PRO A 117 7.69 13.22 -3.98
C PRO A 117 7.81 11.69 -4.08
N LEU A 118 7.90 11.15 -5.28
CA LEU A 118 8.03 9.71 -5.53
C LEU A 118 9.16 9.07 -4.70
N TRP A 119 10.29 9.77 -4.60
CA TRP A 119 11.45 9.30 -3.82
C TRP A 119 11.19 9.17 -2.32
N CYS A 120 10.27 9.94 -1.75
CA CYS A 120 9.89 9.78 -0.35
C CYS A 120 9.22 8.44 -0.09
N PHE A 121 8.40 7.98 -1.04
CA PHE A 121 7.78 6.66 -0.95
C PHE A 121 8.81 5.54 -1.15
N LEU A 122 9.70 5.66 -2.14
CA LEU A 122 10.73 4.64 -2.40
C LEU A 122 11.72 4.50 -1.22
N ASP A 123 12.25 5.63 -0.70
CA ASP A 123 13.14 5.61 0.47
C ASP A 123 12.49 4.90 1.65
N SER A 124 11.23 5.24 1.94
CA SER A 124 10.49 4.61 3.03
C SER A 124 10.19 3.14 2.75
N ALA A 125 9.80 2.78 1.51
CA ALA A 125 9.56 1.40 1.12
C ALA A 125 10.83 0.54 1.29
N ILE A 126 11.97 1.00 0.78
CA ILE A 126 13.27 0.30 0.92
C ILE A 126 13.59 0.08 2.41
N ARG A 127 13.46 1.12 3.23
CA ARG A 127 13.74 1.04 4.68
C ARG A 127 12.82 0.04 5.38
N HIS A 128 11.52 0.04 5.07
CA HIS A 128 10.58 -0.92 5.67
C HIS A 128 10.79 -2.34 5.18
N LEU A 129 11.15 -2.54 3.90
CA LEU A 129 11.52 -3.86 3.38
C LEU A 129 12.74 -4.41 4.10
N LEU A 130 13.81 -3.61 4.24
CA LEU A 130 15.03 -4.03 4.92
C LEU A 130 14.77 -4.40 6.39
N LYS A 131 14.00 -3.58 7.11
CA LYS A 131 13.63 -3.88 8.49
C LYS A 131 12.75 -5.13 8.60
N TYR A 132 11.83 -5.34 7.67
CA TYR A 132 11.02 -6.55 7.61
C TYR A 132 11.87 -7.80 7.41
N LEU A 133 12.82 -7.76 6.46
CA LEU A 133 13.72 -8.87 6.17
C LEU A 133 14.71 -9.16 7.33
N ASP A 134 15.10 -8.13 8.07
CA ASP A 134 15.96 -8.24 9.27
C ASP A 134 15.17 -8.62 10.55
N GLY A 135 13.85 -8.77 10.45
CA GLY A 135 13.00 -9.24 11.55
C GLY A 135 12.69 -8.20 12.62
N TRP A 136 12.76 -6.91 12.29
CA TRP A 136 12.38 -5.84 13.22
C TRP A 136 10.88 -5.87 13.51
N THR A 137 10.50 -5.57 14.75
CA THR A 137 9.11 -5.63 15.24
C THR A 137 8.67 -4.37 15.98
N ASP A 138 9.41 -3.27 15.83
CA ASP A 138 9.08 -1.96 16.39
C ASP A 138 7.79 -1.37 15.78
N GLU A 139 7.46 -1.77 14.56
CA GLU A 139 6.18 -1.49 13.88
C GLU A 139 5.85 -2.59 12.86
N ARG A 140 4.69 -2.50 12.23
CA ARG A 140 4.26 -3.43 11.16
C ARG A 140 4.90 -3.01 9.83
N HIS A 141 6.19 -3.37 9.65
CA HIS A 141 6.97 -3.01 8.46
C HIS A 141 6.39 -3.57 7.16
N ASP A 142 5.74 -4.72 7.21
CA ASP A 142 4.99 -5.29 6.10
C ASP A 142 3.88 -4.35 5.61
N ARG A 143 3.05 -3.83 6.51
CA ARG A 143 1.99 -2.86 6.19
C ARG A 143 2.56 -1.55 5.69
N ALA A 144 3.58 -1.04 6.36
CA ALA A 144 4.23 0.21 6.01
C ALA A 144 4.90 0.13 4.62
N PHE A 145 5.50 -1.01 4.26
CA PHE A 145 6.03 -1.25 2.92
C PHE A 145 4.92 -1.15 1.86
N VAL A 146 3.84 -1.90 2.02
CA VAL A 146 2.72 -1.89 1.08
C VAL A 146 2.09 -0.50 0.98
N TRP A 147 1.95 0.21 2.10
CA TRP A 147 1.42 1.58 2.13
C TRP A 147 2.25 2.53 1.27
N ASN A 148 3.58 2.46 1.39
CA ASN A 148 4.48 3.29 0.59
C ASN A 148 4.41 2.95 -0.90
N MET A 149 4.31 1.67 -1.27
CA MET A 149 4.17 1.26 -2.67
C MET A 149 2.84 1.72 -3.28
N LEU A 150 1.73 1.62 -2.56
CA LEU A 150 0.44 2.14 -3.02
C LEU A 150 0.43 3.67 -3.13
N GLY A 151 1.07 4.38 -2.19
CA GLY A 151 1.26 5.83 -2.25
C GLY A 151 2.12 6.27 -3.44
N PHE A 152 3.18 5.51 -3.74
CA PHE A 152 3.99 5.70 -4.93
C PHE A 152 3.15 5.57 -6.21
N MET A 153 2.40 4.47 -6.37
CA MET A 153 1.55 4.21 -7.53
C MET A 153 0.50 5.30 -7.73
N PHE A 154 -0.17 5.71 -6.66
CA PHE A 154 -1.14 6.80 -6.71
C PHE A 154 -0.51 8.10 -7.18
N THR A 155 0.63 8.48 -6.61
CA THR A 155 1.32 9.73 -6.96
C THR A 155 1.79 9.71 -8.40
N LEU A 156 2.38 8.59 -8.85
CA LEU A 156 2.82 8.41 -10.23
C LEU A 156 1.66 8.59 -11.21
N ARG A 157 0.51 7.97 -10.95
CA ARG A 157 -0.69 8.11 -11.78
C ARG A 157 -1.24 9.56 -11.77
N LYS A 158 -1.17 10.23 -10.61
CA LYS A 158 -1.61 11.62 -10.48
C LYS A 158 -0.70 12.60 -11.23
N GLU A 159 0.59 12.31 -11.33
CA GLU A 159 1.54 13.10 -12.12
C GLU A 159 1.24 12.95 -13.61
N GLU A 160 1.07 11.73 -14.11
CA GLU A 160 0.74 11.45 -15.51
C GLU A 160 -0.51 12.19 -15.98
N MET A 161 -1.58 12.17 -15.16
CA MET A 161 -2.84 12.87 -15.48
C MET A 161 -2.74 14.41 -15.54
N LYS A 162 -1.62 15.00 -15.10
CA LYS A 162 -1.40 16.44 -15.18
C LYS A 162 -0.65 16.84 -16.44
N ASP A 163 0.07 15.90 -17.04
CA ASP A 163 0.90 16.11 -18.22
C ASP A 163 0.12 15.85 -19.53
N GLU A 164 -1.12 15.30 -19.42
CA GLU A 164 -2.11 15.19 -20.49
C GLU A 164 -2.98 16.47 -20.59
#